data_4a788c30b2db8f6a634421b89592dc43
#
_entry.id   4a788c30b2db8f6a634421b89592dc43
#
_cell.length_a   1.000
_cell.length_b   1.000
_cell.length_c   1.000
_cell.angle_alpha   90.00
_cell.angle_beta   90.00
_cell.angle_gamma   90.00
#
_symmetry.space_group_name_H-M   'P 1'
#
loop_
_entity.id
_entity.type
_entity.pdbx_description
1 polymer ?
#
loop_
_entity_poly.entity_id
_entity_poly.type
_entity_poly.pdbx_seq_one_letter_code
_entity_poly.pdbx_strand_id
1 'polypeptide(L)'
;SLSYKRLFASSFLGPFLCIIPFLIFFWNQAVYQYTPNVYGVLVFFAGALFVSVLAPFAFLFLLNRLGEKTLGIGTLPLFRAFMLNWVLSLNAPFEELLEKLGEQRDIKISLLEFVTAKGKVVLVVPSVHPGPFKNIGSSVLPSLLKSELEREFGSVVSVPHGLLGHEFDLASQAENGKIVSNVAEALRDSEVFEVKASPFVTVSNGLATACCQVFGSSAFISFTLAPRTIEDLPGELGFFVRQEAKRRGLDLCGVVNAHNSIDGKAEMSESLDSLKDVGAKCFERAVSMERLPLSVGAATVLPGEFSLEDGMGHGGITAVVVGSGEIETRLKEHGFRVAEIQAGRFLTATTASGLNILTGFLL
;
A
#
# COMPACT_ATOMS: atom_id res chain seq x y z
N SER A 1 23.50 10.54 -14.33
CA SER A 1 22.49 11.49 -14.82
C SER A 1 22.54 11.54 -16.35
N LEU A 2 21.48 11.06 -17.00
CA LEU A 2 21.27 11.31 -18.42
C LEU A 2 21.09 12.82 -18.58
N SER A 3 22.09 13.49 -19.16
CA SER A 3 22.01 14.93 -19.37
C SER A 3 20.87 15.22 -20.35
N TYR A 4 20.13 16.30 -20.16
CA TYR A 4 19.09 16.80 -21.07
C TYR A 4 19.57 16.82 -22.53
N LYS A 5 20.87 17.08 -22.74
CA LYS A 5 21.53 17.09 -24.05
C LYS A 5 21.51 15.71 -24.74
N ARG A 6 21.68 14.62 -23.99
CA ARG A 6 21.66 13.26 -24.56
C ARG A 6 20.24 12.79 -24.86
N LEU A 7 19.27 13.11 -24.01
CA LEU A 7 17.85 12.86 -24.29
C LEU A 7 17.38 13.63 -25.52
N PHE A 8 17.73 14.90 -25.61
CA PHE A 8 17.43 15.75 -26.76
C PHE A 8 18.07 15.17 -28.05
N ALA A 9 19.35 14.83 -28.02
CA ALA A 9 20.03 14.24 -29.15
C ALA A 9 19.41 12.91 -29.61
N SER A 10 19.04 12.03 -28.70
CA SER A 10 18.39 10.74 -29.03
C SER A 10 16.99 10.90 -29.60
N SER A 11 16.22 11.91 -29.15
CA SER A 11 14.89 12.22 -29.67
C SER A 11 14.89 12.74 -31.10
N PHE A 12 15.99 13.37 -31.55
CA PHE A 12 16.14 13.86 -32.91
C PHE A 12 16.73 12.82 -33.84
N LEU A 13 17.52 11.87 -33.35
CA LEU A 13 18.22 10.90 -34.18
C LEU A 13 17.25 10.04 -35.01
N GLY A 14 16.15 9.59 -34.41
CA GLY A 14 15.13 8.78 -35.08
C GLY A 14 14.45 9.51 -36.26
N PRO A 15 13.80 10.66 -36.05
CA PRO A 15 13.22 11.47 -37.12
C PRO A 15 14.24 11.85 -38.18
N PHE A 16 15.46 12.22 -37.79
CA PHE A 16 16.52 12.58 -38.72
C PHE A 16 16.94 11.41 -39.62
N LEU A 17 17.11 10.22 -39.06
CA LEU A 17 17.41 9.00 -39.81
C LEU A 17 16.27 8.60 -40.76
N CYS A 18 15.01 8.85 -40.40
CA CYS A 18 13.86 8.62 -41.27
C CYS A 18 13.81 9.57 -42.47
N ILE A 19 14.35 10.79 -42.37
CA ILE A 19 14.36 11.79 -43.44
C ILE A 19 15.44 11.47 -44.46
N ILE A 20 16.57 10.87 -44.07
CA ILE A 20 17.71 10.58 -44.95
C ILE A 20 17.32 9.78 -46.23
N PRO A 21 16.57 8.66 -46.15
CA PRO A 21 16.16 7.91 -47.33
C PRO A 21 15.34 8.75 -48.31
N PHE A 22 14.49 9.64 -47.82
CA PHE A 22 13.68 10.53 -48.65
C PHE A 22 14.56 11.60 -49.34
N LEU A 23 15.54 12.16 -48.62
CA LEU A 23 16.51 13.09 -49.21
C LEU A 23 17.32 12.43 -50.29
N ILE A 24 17.78 11.19 -50.08
CA ILE A 24 18.53 10.41 -51.10
C ILE A 24 17.63 10.11 -52.31
N PHE A 25 16.38 9.72 -52.08
CA PHE A 25 15.42 9.44 -53.15
C PHE A 25 15.13 10.70 -53.97
N PHE A 26 14.87 11.83 -53.39
CA PHE A 26 14.63 13.09 -54.08
C PHE A 26 15.89 13.60 -54.78
N TRP A 27 17.07 13.42 -54.18
CA TRP A 27 18.35 13.75 -54.83
C TRP A 27 18.56 12.94 -56.09
N ASN A 28 18.33 11.64 -56.06
CA ASN A 28 18.43 10.78 -57.24
C ASN A 28 17.41 11.14 -58.34
N GLN A 29 16.16 11.46 -57.95
CA GLN A 29 15.15 11.94 -58.91
C GLN A 29 15.56 13.29 -59.56
N ALA A 30 16.14 14.19 -58.80
CA ALA A 30 16.62 15.49 -59.30
C ALA A 30 17.76 15.36 -60.31
N VAL A 31 18.60 14.32 -60.16
CA VAL A 31 19.74 14.07 -61.04
C VAL A 31 19.32 13.40 -62.39
N TYR A 32 18.16 12.66 -62.37
CA TYR A 32 17.82 11.76 -63.47
C TYR A 32 16.73 12.18 -64.45
N GLN A 33 16.00 13.28 -64.32
CA GLN A 33 15.09 13.77 -65.37
C GLN A 33 13.99 14.76 -64.98
N TYR A 34 13.87 15.13 -63.78
CA TYR A 34 12.89 16.13 -63.34
C TYR A 34 13.65 17.28 -62.70
N THR A 35 13.44 18.51 -63.17
CA THR A 35 13.86 19.67 -62.39
C THR A 35 12.81 19.90 -61.29
N PRO A 36 12.89 19.23 -60.16
CA PRO A 36 11.99 19.54 -59.06
C PRO A 36 12.31 20.98 -58.64
N ASN A 37 11.28 21.72 -58.30
CA ASN A 37 11.47 22.99 -57.64
C ASN A 37 12.23 22.76 -56.31
N VAL A 38 13.57 22.78 -56.41
CA VAL A 38 14.49 22.52 -55.28
C VAL A 38 14.13 23.40 -54.08
N TYR A 39 13.68 24.62 -54.36
CA TYR A 39 13.21 25.54 -53.32
C TYR A 39 11.95 25.01 -52.63
N GLY A 40 10.97 24.50 -53.37
CA GLY A 40 9.74 23.89 -52.79
C GLY A 40 10.05 22.65 -51.95
N VAL A 41 10.99 21.81 -52.38
CA VAL A 41 11.45 20.63 -51.60
C VAL A 41 12.13 21.06 -50.31
N LEU A 42 13.01 22.04 -50.34
CA LEU A 42 13.68 22.55 -49.14
C LEU A 42 12.70 23.18 -48.15
N VAL A 43 11.74 23.98 -48.65
CA VAL A 43 10.69 24.57 -47.78
C VAL A 43 9.83 23.51 -47.15
N PHE A 44 9.45 22.45 -47.90
CA PHE A 44 8.69 21.32 -47.33
C PHE A 44 9.45 20.61 -46.21
N PHE A 45 10.72 20.26 -46.44
CA PHE A 45 11.55 19.61 -45.43
C PHE A 45 11.83 20.51 -44.22
N ALA A 46 12.07 21.79 -44.42
CA ALA A 46 12.23 22.76 -43.33
C ALA A 46 10.95 22.89 -42.51
N GLY A 47 9.80 22.95 -43.18
CA GLY A 47 8.49 22.96 -42.54
C GLY A 47 8.21 21.67 -41.76
N ALA A 48 8.48 20.51 -42.37
CA ALA A 48 8.32 19.22 -41.70
C ALA A 48 9.23 19.08 -40.46
N LEU A 49 10.49 19.50 -40.56
CA LEU A 49 11.42 19.54 -39.45
C LEU A 49 10.94 20.48 -38.34
N PHE A 50 10.50 21.68 -38.69
CA PHE A 50 9.97 22.66 -37.77
C PHE A 50 8.77 22.08 -36.98
N VAL A 51 7.81 21.47 -37.67
CA VAL A 51 6.63 20.84 -37.03
C VAL A 51 7.05 19.67 -36.16
N SER A 52 7.98 18.83 -36.64
CA SER A 52 8.48 17.68 -35.89
C SER A 52 9.21 18.07 -34.58
N VAL A 53 9.76 19.27 -34.51
CA VAL A 53 10.37 19.82 -33.30
C VAL A 53 9.33 20.53 -32.43
N LEU A 54 8.53 21.37 -33.05
CA LEU A 54 7.58 22.23 -32.30
C LEU A 54 6.45 21.42 -31.65
N ALA A 55 5.90 20.42 -32.35
CA ALA A 55 4.77 19.65 -31.84
C ALA A 55 5.12 18.86 -30.57
N PRO A 56 6.21 18.08 -30.49
CA PRO A 56 6.60 17.42 -29.24
C PRO A 56 6.93 18.41 -28.13
N PHE A 57 7.59 19.53 -28.47
CA PHE A 57 7.91 20.55 -27.48
C PHE A 57 6.64 21.19 -26.89
N ALA A 58 5.69 21.58 -27.75
CA ALA A 58 4.41 22.13 -27.33
C ALA A 58 3.61 21.10 -26.48
N PHE A 59 3.58 19.85 -26.94
CA PHE A 59 2.93 18.76 -26.20
C PHE A 59 3.53 18.60 -24.79
N LEU A 60 4.84 18.45 -24.68
CA LEU A 60 5.53 18.30 -23.39
C LEU A 60 5.35 19.53 -22.49
N PHE A 61 5.39 20.72 -23.07
CA PHE A 61 5.12 21.98 -22.34
C PHE A 61 3.70 22.02 -21.79
N LEU A 62 2.71 21.71 -22.62
CA LEU A 62 1.30 21.69 -22.20
C LEU A 62 1.06 20.60 -21.15
N LEU A 63 1.61 19.40 -21.33
CA LEU A 63 1.51 18.31 -20.39
C LEU A 63 2.13 18.69 -19.03
N ASN A 64 3.32 19.29 -19.04
CA ASN A 64 3.97 19.75 -17.81
C ASN A 64 3.15 20.81 -17.10
N ARG A 65 2.62 21.78 -17.85
CA ARG A 65 1.77 22.83 -17.29
C ARG A 65 0.43 22.30 -16.75
N LEU A 66 -0.11 21.26 -17.37
CA LEU A 66 -1.29 20.57 -16.86
C LEU A 66 -1.00 19.95 -15.49
N GLY A 67 0.12 19.26 -15.34
CA GLY A 67 0.55 18.71 -14.05
C GLY A 67 0.71 19.78 -12.96
N GLU A 68 1.36 20.89 -13.30
CA GLU A 68 1.49 22.03 -12.37
C GLU A 68 0.13 22.58 -11.93
N LYS A 69 -0.83 22.65 -12.85
CA LYS A 69 -2.17 23.16 -12.55
C LYS A 69 -3.03 22.18 -11.75
N THR A 70 -2.91 20.89 -12.01
CA THR A 70 -3.78 19.85 -11.40
C THR A 70 -3.19 19.23 -10.15
N LEU A 71 -1.88 19.03 -10.12
CA LEU A 71 -1.16 18.32 -9.07
C LEU A 71 -0.22 19.22 -8.23
N GLY A 72 -0.02 20.47 -8.65
CA GLY A 72 0.97 21.36 -8.02
C GLY A 72 2.42 21.08 -8.41
N ILE A 73 2.69 20.03 -9.22
CA ILE A 73 4.01 19.66 -9.73
C ILE A 73 3.94 19.35 -11.22
N GLY A 74 5.04 19.62 -11.93
CA GLY A 74 5.12 19.32 -13.35
C GLY A 74 5.08 17.82 -13.64
N THR A 75 4.37 17.42 -14.70
CA THR A 75 4.28 16.00 -15.10
C THR A 75 5.63 15.41 -15.50
N LEU A 76 6.51 16.21 -16.11
CA LEU A 76 7.83 15.72 -16.53
C LEU A 76 8.75 15.37 -15.36
N PRO A 77 8.91 16.20 -14.30
CA PRO A 77 9.61 15.79 -13.09
C PRO A 77 9.02 14.53 -12.46
N LEU A 78 7.68 14.43 -12.38
CA LEU A 78 6.99 13.28 -11.82
C LEU A 78 7.29 12.00 -12.63
N PHE A 79 7.13 12.05 -13.95
CA PHE A 79 7.42 10.92 -14.82
C PHE A 79 8.91 10.50 -14.75
N ARG A 80 9.82 11.47 -14.70
CA ARG A 80 11.25 11.19 -14.52
C ARG A 80 11.52 10.49 -13.19
N ALA A 81 10.95 10.97 -12.09
CA ALA A 81 11.11 10.37 -10.78
C ALA A 81 10.55 8.95 -10.74
N PHE A 82 9.36 8.74 -11.34
CA PHE A 82 8.77 7.42 -11.53
C PHE A 82 9.70 6.47 -12.30
N MET A 83 10.22 6.89 -13.45
CA MET A 83 11.13 6.07 -14.25
C MET A 83 12.45 5.74 -13.54
N LEU A 84 12.98 6.68 -12.75
CA LEU A 84 14.17 6.44 -11.93
C LEU A 84 13.91 5.37 -10.85
N ASN A 85 12.73 5.39 -10.25
CA ASN A 85 12.33 4.34 -9.31
C ASN A 85 12.09 3.01 -10.04
N TRP A 86 11.33 3.02 -11.13
CA TRP A 86 10.95 1.80 -11.85
C TRP A 86 12.17 1.04 -12.37
N VAL A 87 13.12 1.74 -13.01
CA VAL A 87 14.29 1.13 -13.68
C VAL A 87 15.46 0.91 -12.71
N LEU A 88 15.70 1.86 -11.81
CA LEU A 88 16.90 1.89 -10.97
C LEU A 88 16.62 1.69 -9.48
N SER A 89 15.36 1.51 -9.10
CA SER A 89 14.91 1.41 -7.69
C SER A 89 15.31 2.61 -6.81
N LEU A 90 15.51 3.79 -7.42
CA LEU A 90 15.81 5.03 -6.71
C LEU A 90 14.51 5.66 -6.20
N ASN A 91 14.27 5.60 -4.90
CA ASN A 91 13.05 6.14 -4.26
C ASN A 91 13.12 7.65 -4.02
N ALA A 92 14.26 8.19 -3.59
CA ALA A 92 14.39 9.57 -3.16
C ALA A 92 13.82 10.61 -4.15
N PRO A 93 14.06 10.57 -5.48
CA PRO A 93 13.50 11.57 -6.39
C PRO A 93 11.97 11.58 -6.46
N PHE A 94 11.33 10.43 -6.21
CA PHE A 94 9.87 10.33 -6.20
C PHE A 94 9.31 10.76 -4.85
N GLU A 95 9.92 10.31 -3.76
CA GLU A 95 9.54 10.67 -2.39
C GLU A 95 9.65 12.17 -2.14
N GLU A 96 10.71 12.85 -2.64
CA GLU A 96 10.83 14.31 -2.58
C GLU A 96 9.64 15.05 -3.23
N LEU A 97 9.04 14.49 -4.27
CA LEU A 97 7.84 15.05 -4.88
C LEU A 97 6.60 14.77 -4.04
N LEU A 98 6.48 13.56 -3.49
CA LEU A 98 5.37 13.19 -2.60
C LEU A 98 5.39 14.03 -1.31
N GLU A 99 6.56 14.28 -0.73
CA GLU A 99 6.71 15.14 0.46
C GLU A 99 6.25 16.58 0.22
N LYS A 100 6.42 17.11 -1.00
CA LYS A 100 5.92 18.44 -1.38
C LYS A 100 4.40 18.49 -1.51
N LEU A 101 3.77 17.36 -1.84
CA LEU A 101 2.32 17.24 -2.01
C LEU A 101 1.61 16.76 -0.75
N GLY A 102 2.36 16.19 0.18
CA GLY A 102 1.85 15.51 1.35
C GLY A 102 1.26 16.45 2.40
N GLU A 103 0.37 15.89 3.20
CA GLU A 103 -0.23 16.54 4.36
C GLU A 103 0.19 15.84 5.66
N GLN A 104 0.33 16.61 6.72
CA GLN A 104 0.59 16.07 8.06
C GLN A 104 -0.68 15.47 8.64
N ARG A 105 -0.64 14.20 9.01
CA ARG A 105 -1.78 13.47 9.60
C ARG A 105 -1.35 12.68 10.83
N ASP A 106 -2.27 12.55 11.79
CA ASP A 106 -2.09 11.68 12.93
C ASP A 106 -2.35 10.22 12.54
N ILE A 107 -1.40 9.34 12.83
CA ILE A 107 -1.49 7.93 12.53
C ILE A 107 -1.66 7.13 13.81
N LYS A 108 -2.60 6.19 13.78
CA LYS A 108 -2.87 5.24 14.85
C LYS A 108 -2.38 3.85 14.47
N ILE A 109 -1.90 3.12 15.45
CA ILE A 109 -1.46 1.74 15.27
C ILE A 109 -2.09 0.91 16.35
N SER A 110 -2.84 -0.13 15.95
CA SER A 110 -3.38 -1.10 16.91
C SER A 110 -2.37 -2.23 17.08
N LEU A 111 -2.00 -2.49 18.32
CA LEU A 111 -1.10 -3.57 18.72
C LEU A 111 -1.85 -4.62 19.53
N LEU A 112 -1.67 -5.89 19.14
CA LEU A 112 -2.08 -7.04 19.93
C LEU A 112 -0.81 -7.83 20.25
N GLU A 113 -0.45 -7.87 21.53
CA GLU A 113 0.72 -8.58 22.01
C GLU A 113 0.28 -9.76 22.86
N PHE A 114 0.77 -10.95 22.50
CA PHE A 114 0.61 -12.17 23.28
C PHE A 114 1.98 -12.57 23.82
N VAL A 115 2.06 -12.74 25.13
CA VAL A 115 3.28 -13.24 25.79
C VAL A 115 3.07 -14.70 26.12
N THR A 116 3.95 -15.55 25.61
CA THR A 116 3.90 -16.99 25.80
C THR A 116 5.19 -17.47 26.47
N ALA A 117 5.20 -18.69 26.99
CA ALA A 117 6.41 -19.31 27.55
C ALA A 117 7.58 -19.42 26.53
N LYS A 118 7.29 -19.34 25.23
CA LYS A 118 8.27 -19.44 24.14
C LYS A 118 8.70 -18.09 23.54
N GLY A 119 8.10 -17.01 23.99
CA GLY A 119 8.36 -15.66 23.45
C GLY A 119 7.09 -14.89 23.15
N LYS A 120 7.25 -13.77 22.47
CA LYS A 120 6.15 -12.86 22.14
C LYS A 120 5.60 -13.14 20.74
N VAL A 121 4.28 -12.97 20.60
CA VAL A 121 3.59 -12.93 19.30
C VAL A 121 2.94 -11.56 19.19
N VAL A 122 3.22 -10.81 18.15
CA VAL A 122 2.78 -9.43 17.98
C VAL A 122 2.05 -9.26 16.66
N LEU A 123 0.82 -8.76 16.72
CA LEU A 123 0.08 -8.29 15.55
C LEU A 123 0.10 -6.77 15.55
N VAL A 124 0.64 -6.19 14.50
CA VAL A 124 0.70 -4.74 14.30
C VAL A 124 -0.25 -4.38 13.17
N VAL A 125 -1.30 -3.63 13.47
CA VAL A 125 -2.28 -3.15 12.48
C VAL A 125 -2.10 -1.65 12.31
N PRO A 126 -1.27 -1.20 11.38
CA PRO A 126 -1.07 0.23 11.15
C PRO A 126 -2.28 0.84 10.43
N SER A 127 -2.66 2.05 10.86
CA SER A 127 -3.55 2.90 10.08
C SER A 127 -2.75 3.66 9.01
N VAL A 128 -2.01 2.91 8.22
CA VAL A 128 -1.20 3.33 7.07
C VAL A 128 -1.39 2.28 6.00
N HIS A 129 -1.67 2.71 4.78
CA HIS A 129 -1.73 1.81 3.65
C HIS A 129 -0.29 1.45 3.18
N PRO A 130 0.00 0.18 2.86
CA PRO A 130 1.33 -0.22 2.37
C PRO A 130 1.50 0.12 0.89
N GLY A 131 1.67 1.40 0.59
CA GLY A 131 1.75 1.93 -0.77
C GLY A 131 2.74 3.10 -0.89
N PRO A 132 2.80 3.75 -2.06
CA PRO A 132 1.93 3.52 -3.23
C PRO A 132 2.37 2.36 -4.13
N PHE A 133 3.66 2.06 -4.25
CA PHE A 133 4.17 0.96 -5.07
C PHE A 133 5.65 0.68 -4.79
N LYS A 134 6.08 -0.54 -5.12
CA LYS A 134 7.46 -1.03 -5.10
C LYS A 134 8.17 -0.73 -3.77
N ASN A 135 9.10 0.24 -3.74
CA ASN A 135 9.84 0.65 -2.56
C ASN A 135 9.62 2.14 -2.20
N ILE A 136 8.49 2.71 -2.59
CA ILE A 136 8.15 4.11 -2.29
C ILE A 136 7.32 4.17 -0.99
N GLY A 137 7.62 5.17 -0.15
CA GLY A 137 6.84 5.50 1.03
C GLY A 137 6.64 4.30 1.96
N SER A 138 5.38 4.03 2.30
CA SER A 138 4.98 2.93 3.20
C SER A 138 4.90 1.55 2.55
N SER A 139 5.23 1.40 1.26
CA SER A 139 5.20 0.08 0.59
C SER A 139 6.05 -0.97 1.29
N VAL A 140 7.15 -0.57 1.92
CA VAL A 140 8.07 -1.48 2.65
C VAL A 140 7.78 -1.56 4.16
N LEU A 141 6.83 -0.77 4.67
CA LEU A 141 6.54 -0.69 6.11
C LEU A 141 6.20 -2.03 6.75
N PRO A 142 5.35 -2.91 6.16
CA PRO A 142 5.04 -4.20 6.77
C PRO A 142 6.26 -5.09 6.95
N SER A 143 7.11 -5.16 5.94
CA SER A 143 8.36 -5.95 5.98
C SER A 143 9.36 -5.36 6.99
N LEU A 144 9.45 -4.03 7.07
CA LEU A 144 10.33 -3.33 7.98
C LEU A 144 9.89 -3.53 9.44
N LEU A 145 8.60 -3.34 9.74
CA LEU A 145 8.03 -3.62 11.07
C LEU A 145 8.31 -5.07 11.49
N LYS A 146 8.01 -6.02 10.59
CA LYS A 146 8.27 -7.44 10.89
C LYS A 146 9.73 -7.69 11.21
N SER A 147 10.64 -7.33 10.31
CA SER A 147 12.08 -7.63 10.47
C SER A 147 12.72 -6.96 11.69
N GLU A 148 12.39 -5.70 11.94
CA GLU A 148 12.99 -4.95 13.05
C GLU A 148 12.46 -5.42 14.42
N LEU A 149 11.15 -5.65 14.53
CA LEU A 149 10.57 -6.11 15.79
C LEU A 149 10.93 -7.59 16.09
N GLU A 150 10.99 -8.46 15.09
CA GLU A 150 11.46 -9.83 15.26
C GLU A 150 12.93 -9.86 15.70
N ARG A 151 13.77 -9.00 15.13
CA ARG A 151 15.19 -8.88 15.50
C ARG A 151 15.38 -8.36 16.91
N GLU A 152 14.58 -7.37 17.32
CA GLU A 152 14.75 -6.72 18.63
C GLU A 152 14.18 -7.56 19.78
N PHE A 153 12.99 -8.15 19.59
CA PHE A 153 12.25 -8.82 20.67
C PHE A 153 12.28 -10.34 20.60
N GLY A 154 12.87 -10.94 19.55
CA GLY A 154 12.82 -12.39 19.35
C GLY A 154 11.39 -12.91 19.21
N SER A 155 10.48 -12.07 18.73
CA SER A 155 9.05 -12.32 18.62
C SER A 155 8.66 -12.87 17.24
N VAL A 156 7.45 -13.43 17.14
CA VAL A 156 6.80 -13.66 15.83
C VAL A 156 5.90 -12.46 15.55
N VAL A 157 6.14 -11.77 14.44
CA VAL A 157 5.41 -10.55 14.09
C VAL A 157 4.56 -10.77 12.85
N SER A 158 3.29 -10.36 12.93
CA SER A 158 2.36 -10.26 11.81
C SER A 158 1.92 -8.82 11.63
N VAL A 159 1.91 -8.33 10.39
CA VAL A 159 1.48 -6.97 10.06
C VAL A 159 0.34 -7.06 9.05
N PRO A 160 -0.88 -7.37 9.52
CA PRO A 160 -2.04 -7.46 8.65
C PRO A 160 -2.48 -6.09 8.13
N HIS A 161 -3.12 -6.09 6.96
CA HIS A 161 -3.61 -4.89 6.30
C HIS A 161 -4.77 -4.25 7.08
N GLY A 162 -4.63 -2.98 7.45
CA GLY A 162 -5.70 -2.19 8.08
C GLY A 162 -6.81 -1.78 7.10
N LEU A 163 -7.84 -1.08 7.60
CA LEU A 163 -8.91 -0.54 6.74
C LEU A 163 -8.58 0.89 6.32
N LEU A 164 -7.82 1.05 5.26
CA LEU A 164 -7.44 2.33 4.70
C LEU A 164 -7.01 2.15 3.25
N GLY A 165 -7.29 3.14 2.42
CA GLY A 165 -6.83 3.19 1.05
C GLY A 165 -5.56 4.05 0.88
N HIS A 166 -5.19 4.27 -0.35
CA HIS A 166 -3.99 5.01 -0.77
C HIS A 166 -3.91 6.46 -0.29
N GLU A 167 -5.00 7.03 0.24
CA GLU A 167 -5.01 8.35 0.87
C GLU A 167 -4.18 8.42 2.17
N PHE A 168 -3.72 7.25 2.67
CA PHE A 168 -2.86 7.11 3.84
C PHE A 168 -1.50 6.48 3.53
N ASP A 169 -1.06 6.53 2.28
CA ASP A 169 0.33 6.20 1.93
C ASP A 169 1.30 7.22 2.56
N LEU A 170 2.39 6.76 3.13
CA LEU A 170 3.44 7.67 3.60
C LEU A 170 4.20 8.28 2.42
N ALA A 171 4.60 9.54 2.57
CA ALA A 171 5.31 10.25 1.51
C ALA A 171 6.73 9.74 1.27
N SER A 172 7.38 9.19 2.30
CA SER A 172 8.75 8.69 2.19
C SER A 172 9.04 7.55 3.16
N GLN A 173 10.09 6.78 2.86
CA GLN A 173 10.58 5.72 3.73
C GLN A 173 11.13 6.25 5.07
N ALA A 174 11.52 7.51 5.13
CA ALA A 174 11.99 8.13 6.38
C ALA A 174 10.90 8.12 7.47
N GLU A 175 9.63 8.21 7.08
CA GLU A 175 8.50 8.14 8.00
C GLU A 175 8.31 6.74 8.60
N ASN A 176 8.67 5.67 7.86
CA ASN A 176 8.58 4.29 8.36
C ASN A 176 9.42 4.07 9.62
N GLY A 177 10.62 4.66 9.67
CA GLY A 177 11.51 4.55 10.83
C GLY A 177 10.89 5.10 12.12
N LYS A 178 10.13 6.18 12.02
CA LYS A 178 9.41 6.75 13.16
C LYS A 178 8.32 5.80 13.66
N ILE A 179 7.58 5.16 12.74
CA ILE A 179 6.57 4.16 13.11
C ILE A 179 7.20 2.97 13.82
N VAL A 180 8.28 2.42 13.26
CA VAL A 180 9.00 1.29 13.87
C VAL A 180 9.48 1.64 15.27
N SER A 181 10.09 2.82 15.45
CA SER A 181 10.58 3.26 16.76
C SER A 181 9.46 3.40 17.79
N ASN A 182 8.33 4.00 17.41
CA ASN A 182 7.19 4.16 18.31
C ASN A 182 6.54 2.82 18.71
N VAL A 183 6.46 1.88 17.75
CA VAL A 183 5.95 0.53 18.04
C VAL A 183 6.90 -0.22 18.97
N ALA A 184 8.21 -0.13 18.73
CA ALA A 184 9.22 -0.76 19.57
C ALA A 184 9.23 -0.18 20.99
N GLU A 185 9.11 1.13 21.14
CA GLU A 185 8.99 1.79 22.45
C GLU A 185 7.76 1.28 23.22
N ALA A 186 6.60 1.23 22.56
CA ALA A 186 5.40 0.72 23.17
C ALA A 186 5.50 -0.76 23.60
N LEU A 187 6.23 -1.57 22.85
CA LEU A 187 6.45 -2.98 23.22
C LEU A 187 7.44 -3.17 24.35
N ARG A 188 8.39 -2.23 24.57
CA ARG A 188 9.29 -2.24 25.74
C ARG A 188 8.57 -1.88 27.02
N ASP A 189 7.66 -0.91 26.96
CA ASP A 189 6.90 -0.42 28.11
C ASP A 189 5.66 -1.24 28.39
N SER A 190 5.56 -2.45 27.80
CA SER A 190 4.36 -3.26 27.88
C SER A 190 4.16 -3.89 29.26
N GLU A 191 3.01 -3.59 29.90
CA GLU A 191 2.48 -4.38 30.99
C GLU A 191 1.58 -5.48 30.43
N VAL A 192 1.77 -6.69 30.91
CA VAL A 192 1.05 -7.87 30.45
C VAL A 192 0.02 -8.27 31.48
N PHE A 193 -1.22 -8.48 31.03
CA PHE A 193 -2.35 -8.87 31.88
C PHE A 193 -2.82 -10.27 31.49
N GLU A 194 -3.25 -11.05 32.46
CA GLU A 194 -3.96 -12.28 32.18
C GLU A 194 -5.37 -11.95 31.70
N VAL A 195 -5.74 -12.41 30.52
CA VAL A 195 -7.07 -12.22 29.95
C VAL A 195 -7.63 -13.53 29.42
N LYS A 196 -8.96 -13.59 29.42
CA LYS A 196 -9.73 -14.64 28.75
C LYS A 196 -10.18 -14.20 27.39
N ALA A 197 -10.27 -15.14 26.45
CA ALA A 197 -10.74 -14.89 25.09
C ALA A 197 -12.10 -15.57 24.83
N SER A 198 -12.90 -14.96 23.96
CA SER A 198 -14.05 -15.65 23.38
C SER A 198 -13.58 -16.72 22.39
N PRO A 199 -14.42 -17.71 22.06
CA PRO A 199 -14.24 -18.48 20.84
C PRO A 199 -14.14 -17.57 19.61
N PHE A 200 -13.48 -18.03 18.56
CA PHE A 200 -13.44 -17.35 17.27
C PHE A 200 -14.81 -17.44 16.60
N VAL A 201 -15.39 -16.31 16.26
CA VAL A 201 -16.72 -16.19 15.67
C VAL A 201 -16.63 -15.79 14.22
N THR A 202 -17.37 -16.49 13.38
CA THR A 202 -17.54 -16.15 11.96
C THR A 202 -19.00 -15.88 11.68
N VAL A 203 -19.28 -14.77 10.98
CA VAL A 203 -20.61 -14.41 10.49
C VAL A 203 -20.53 -14.05 9.02
N SER A 204 -21.40 -14.69 8.22
CA SER A 204 -21.52 -14.41 6.79
C SER A 204 -22.97 -14.18 6.41
N ASN A 205 -23.23 -13.30 5.44
CA ASN A 205 -24.53 -13.07 4.83
C ASN A 205 -24.58 -13.42 3.34
N GLY A 206 -23.57 -14.15 2.85
CA GLY A 206 -23.43 -14.55 1.44
C GLY A 206 -22.75 -13.51 0.56
N LEU A 207 -22.66 -12.25 0.98
CA LEU A 207 -21.93 -11.17 0.28
C LEU A 207 -20.63 -10.82 0.99
N ALA A 208 -20.69 -10.75 2.31
CA ALA A 208 -19.57 -10.39 3.16
C ALA A 208 -19.43 -11.39 4.30
N THR A 209 -18.20 -11.53 4.81
CA THR A 209 -17.90 -12.33 5.99
C THR A 209 -17.07 -11.50 6.96
N ALA A 210 -17.42 -11.54 8.22
CA ALA A 210 -16.63 -11.01 9.33
C ALA A 210 -16.20 -12.14 10.25
N CYS A 211 -14.96 -12.07 10.72
CA CYS A 211 -14.40 -12.99 11.71
C CYS A 211 -13.90 -12.18 12.91
N CYS A 212 -14.37 -12.52 14.11
CA CYS A 212 -14.07 -11.76 15.31
C CYS A 212 -13.67 -12.65 16.49
N GLN A 213 -12.75 -12.16 17.31
CA GLN A 213 -12.44 -12.73 18.61
C GLN A 213 -12.27 -11.59 19.63
N VAL A 214 -12.78 -11.80 20.84
CA VAL A 214 -12.72 -10.82 21.94
C VAL A 214 -11.73 -11.29 23.00
N PHE A 215 -10.91 -10.36 23.48
CA PHE A 215 -9.86 -10.56 24.49
C PHE A 215 -10.04 -9.54 25.61
N GLY A 216 -10.49 -9.95 26.80
CA GLY A 216 -10.79 -8.97 27.83
C GLY A 216 -11.75 -7.87 27.35
N SER A 217 -11.33 -6.61 27.41
CA SER A 217 -12.05 -5.46 26.84
C SER A 217 -11.65 -5.09 25.40
N SER A 218 -10.95 -5.97 24.70
CA SER A 218 -10.44 -5.70 23.36
C SER A 218 -10.94 -6.72 22.35
N ALA A 219 -10.93 -6.36 21.06
CA ALA A 219 -11.32 -7.26 19.99
C ALA A 219 -10.36 -7.19 18.79
N PHE A 220 -10.32 -8.28 18.05
CA PHE A 220 -9.77 -8.34 16.71
C PHE A 220 -10.87 -8.77 15.76
N ILE A 221 -11.03 -8.05 14.65
CA ILE A 221 -12.02 -8.36 13.63
C ILE A 221 -11.41 -8.23 12.25
N SER A 222 -11.64 -9.21 11.38
CA SER A 222 -11.27 -9.19 9.99
C SER A 222 -12.48 -9.30 9.07
N PHE A 223 -12.37 -8.70 7.88
CA PHE A 223 -13.43 -8.68 6.87
C PHE A 223 -12.94 -9.26 5.55
N THR A 224 -13.83 -9.98 4.86
CA THR A 224 -13.60 -10.47 3.50
C THR A 224 -14.88 -10.45 2.67
N LEU A 225 -14.72 -10.24 1.37
CA LEU A 225 -15.76 -10.39 0.35
C LEU A 225 -15.53 -11.66 -0.49
N ALA A 226 -14.52 -12.48 -0.17
CA ALA A 226 -14.21 -13.69 -0.90
C ALA A 226 -15.44 -14.59 -1.11
N PRO A 227 -15.61 -15.18 -2.31
CA PRO A 227 -14.70 -15.22 -3.43
C PRO A 227 -14.68 -13.98 -4.34
N ARG A 228 -15.51 -12.96 -4.05
CA ARG A 228 -15.47 -11.69 -4.79
C ARG A 228 -14.19 -10.92 -4.51
N THR A 229 -13.84 -10.02 -5.43
CA THR A 229 -12.70 -9.13 -5.25
C THR A 229 -12.85 -8.29 -3.99
N ILE A 230 -11.81 -8.30 -3.17
CA ILE A 230 -11.66 -7.41 -2.02
C ILE A 230 -10.36 -6.64 -2.17
N GLU A 231 -10.51 -5.34 -2.39
CA GLU A 231 -9.43 -4.36 -2.39
C GLU A 231 -9.46 -3.57 -1.09
N ASP A 232 -9.02 -2.33 -1.10
CA ASP A 232 -9.01 -1.49 0.09
C ASP A 232 -10.42 -1.24 0.61
N LEU A 233 -10.63 -1.61 1.86
CA LEU A 233 -11.87 -1.33 2.55
C LEU A 233 -11.85 0.11 3.10
N PRO A 234 -12.95 0.87 2.94
CA PRO A 234 -12.98 2.28 3.30
C PRO A 234 -12.86 2.50 4.81
N GLY A 235 -12.15 3.57 5.20
CA GLY A 235 -11.99 3.97 6.60
C GLY A 235 -13.30 4.19 7.35
N GLU A 236 -14.40 4.49 6.63
CA GLU A 236 -15.75 4.57 7.18
C GLU A 236 -16.18 3.26 7.86
N LEU A 237 -15.89 2.11 7.27
CA LEU A 237 -16.15 0.80 7.89
C LEU A 237 -15.37 0.65 9.18
N GLY A 238 -14.09 1.04 9.19
CA GLY A 238 -13.25 1.00 10.39
C GLY A 238 -13.79 1.88 11.51
N PHE A 239 -14.28 3.07 11.18
CA PHE A 239 -14.90 3.96 12.14
C PHE A 239 -16.19 3.36 12.72
N PHE A 240 -17.07 2.86 11.85
CA PHE A 240 -18.31 2.19 12.27
C PHE A 240 -18.02 1.02 13.21
N VAL A 241 -17.08 0.15 12.85
CA VAL A 241 -16.72 -1.05 13.60
C VAL A 241 -16.18 -0.71 14.99
N ARG A 242 -15.31 0.30 15.10
CA ARG A 242 -14.81 0.77 16.40
C ARG A 242 -15.92 1.35 17.28
N GLN A 243 -16.88 2.05 16.68
CA GLN A 243 -18.05 2.54 17.41
C GLN A 243 -18.93 1.40 17.93
N GLU A 244 -19.16 0.38 17.10
CA GLU A 244 -19.91 -0.81 17.49
C GLU A 244 -19.22 -1.59 18.60
N ALA A 245 -17.89 -1.72 18.56
CA ALA A 245 -17.10 -2.31 19.63
C ALA A 245 -17.28 -1.53 20.96
N LYS A 246 -17.15 -0.20 20.90
CA LYS A 246 -17.31 0.68 22.06
C LYS A 246 -18.71 0.60 22.66
N ARG A 247 -19.78 0.55 21.86
CA ARG A 247 -21.16 0.38 22.33
C ARG A 247 -21.37 -0.91 23.13
N ARG A 248 -20.53 -1.93 22.88
CA ARG A 248 -20.55 -3.23 23.56
C ARG A 248 -19.56 -3.36 24.71
N GLY A 249 -18.99 -2.23 25.14
CA GLY A 249 -18.05 -2.18 26.26
C GLY A 249 -16.64 -2.68 25.90
N LEU A 250 -16.27 -2.66 24.62
CA LEU A 250 -14.90 -2.93 24.19
C LEU A 250 -14.14 -1.62 24.01
N ASP A 251 -12.97 -1.52 24.64
CA ASP A 251 -12.16 -0.30 24.65
C ASP A 251 -11.34 -0.16 23.37
N LEU A 252 -10.82 -1.29 22.87
CA LEU A 252 -9.93 -1.34 21.71
C LEU A 252 -10.39 -2.37 20.68
N CYS A 253 -10.18 -2.06 19.40
CA CYS A 253 -10.50 -2.97 18.32
C CYS A 253 -9.47 -2.88 17.19
N GLY A 254 -8.74 -3.97 16.96
CA GLY A 254 -7.93 -4.18 15.76
C GLY A 254 -8.81 -4.59 14.59
N VAL A 255 -8.87 -3.77 13.55
CA VAL A 255 -9.72 -4.00 12.37
C VAL A 255 -8.88 -4.25 11.15
N VAL A 256 -9.10 -5.37 10.48
CA VAL A 256 -8.25 -5.88 9.41
C VAL A 256 -9.05 -6.17 8.14
N ASN A 257 -8.49 -5.78 7.01
CA ASN A 257 -8.88 -6.23 5.70
C ASN A 257 -8.17 -7.55 5.38
N ALA A 258 -8.93 -8.61 5.05
CA ALA A 258 -8.32 -9.88 4.69
C ALA A 258 -7.53 -9.82 3.36
N HIS A 259 -7.92 -8.94 2.45
CA HIS A 259 -7.26 -8.68 1.15
C HIS A 259 -6.85 -9.98 0.42
N ASN A 260 -7.78 -10.94 0.36
CA ASN A 260 -7.48 -12.35 0.06
C ASN A 260 -8.15 -12.90 -1.20
N SER A 261 -8.78 -12.04 -2.02
CA SER A 261 -9.47 -12.48 -3.23
C SER A 261 -9.48 -11.41 -4.30
N ILE A 262 -9.10 -11.77 -5.54
CA ILE A 262 -9.19 -10.92 -6.72
C ILE A 262 -9.89 -11.74 -7.81
N ASP A 263 -11.12 -11.36 -8.17
CA ASP A 263 -11.95 -12.05 -9.18
C ASP A 263 -12.62 -11.05 -10.15
N GLY A 264 -12.07 -9.85 -10.28
CA GLY A 264 -12.63 -8.83 -11.17
C GLY A 264 -12.68 -7.44 -10.54
N LYS A 265 -13.69 -6.63 -10.89
CA LYS A 265 -13.84 -5.29 -10.32
C LYS A 265 -14.49 -5.35 -8.94
N ALA A 266 -13.95 -4.59 -8.00
CA ALA A 266 -14.55 -4.39 -6.69
C ALA A 266 -15.81 -3.50 -6.83
N GLU A 267 -16.97 -4.00 -6.43
CA GLU A 267 -18.20 -3.22 -6.29
C GLU A 267 -18.42 -2.84 -4.82
N MET A 268 -17.71 -1.80 -4.38
CA MET A 268 -17.62 -1.45 -2.96
C MET A 268 -18.93 -0.85 -2.41
N SER A 269 -19.70 -0.10 -3.22
CA SER A 269 -20.90 0.60 -2.74
C SER A 269 -22.00 -0.33 -2.23
N GLU A 270 -22.19 -1.47 -2.88
CA GLU A 270 -23.19 -2.47 -2.47
C GLU A 270 -22.70 -3.35 -1.30
N SER A 271 -21.38 -3.43 -1.13
CA SER A 271 -20.77 -4.31 -0.14
C SER A 271 -20.66 -3.68 1.25
N LEU A 272 -20.64 -2.36 1.36
CA LEU A 272 -20.38 -1.65 2.62
C LEU A 272 -21.45 -1.93 3.68
N ASP A 273 -22.71 -1.89 3.33
CA ASP A 273 -23.80 -2.17 4.26
C ASP A 273 -23.80 -3.63 4.71
N SER A 274 -23.44 -4.54 3.81
CA SER A 274 -23.26 -5.96 4.14
C SER A 274 -22.08 -6.17 5.10
N LEU A 275 -20.97 -5.48 4.93
CA LEU A 275 -19.81 -5.52 5.83
C LEU A 275 -20.16 -4.95 7.21
N LYS A 276 -20.89 -3.84 7.25
CA LYS A 276 -21.40 -3.26 8.53
C LYS A 276 -22.32 -4.23 9.26
N ASP A 277 -23.25 -4.88 8.56
CA ASP A 277 -24.20 -5.85 9.12
C ASP A 277 -23.49 -7.07 9.71
N VAL A 278 -22.60 -7.72 8.93
CA VAL A 278 -21.85 -8.88 9.44
C VAL A 278 -20.91 -8.51 10.57
N GLY A 279 -20.32 -7.33 10.55
CA GLY A 279 -19.45 -6.81 11.61
C GLY A 279 -20.21 -6.63 12.95
N ALA A 280 -21.38 -5.98 12.91
CA ALA A 280 -22.22 -5.76 14.08
C ALA A 280 -22.70 -7.09 14.70
N LYS A 281 -23.18 -8.03 13.86
CA LYS A 281 -23.60 -9.36 14.29
C LYS A 281 -22.45 -10.20 14.83
N CYS A 282 -21.25 -10.06 14.26
CA CYS A 282 -20.06 -10.75 14.69
C CYS A 282 -19.66 -10.32 16.11
N PHE A 283 -19.66 -9.01 16.40
CA PHE A 283 -19.42 -8.51 17.75
C PHE A 283 -20.48 -8.96 18.75
N GLU A 284 -21.76 -8.83 18.39
CA GLU A 284 -22.85 -9.25 19.25
C GLU A 284 -22.67 -10.71 19.69
N ARG A 285 -22.35 -11.57 18.73
CA ARG A 285 -22.12 -12.99 18.98
C ARG A 285 -20.85 -13.24 19.79
N ALA A 286 -19.74 -12.58 19.48
CA ALA A 286 -18.46 -12.77 20.16
C ALA A 286 -18.51 -12.27 21.62
N VAL A 287 -19.20 -11.16 21.90
CA VAL A 287 -19.36 -10.61 23.25
C VAL A 287 -20.28 -11.46 24.13
N SER A 288 -21.31 -12.09 23.55
CA SER A 288 -22.24 -12.96 24.29
C SER A 288 -21.67 -14.33 24.64
N MET A 289 -20.55 -14.74 24.03
CA MET A 289 -19.92 -16.02 24.32
C MET A 289 -19.12 -16.02 25.61
N GLU A 290 -19.06 -17.17 26.27
CA GLU A 290 -18.21 -17.39 27.43
C GLU A 290 -16.74 -17.18 27.07
N ARG A 291 -16.02 -16.51 27.94
CA ARG A 291 -14.59 -16.24 27.78
C ARG A 291 -13.77 -17.26 28.55
N LEU A 292 -12.93 -17.96 27.88
CA LEU A 292 -12.12 -19.07 28.36
C LEU A 292 -10.64 -18.71 28.38
N PRO A 293 -9.81 -19.45 29.13
CA PRO A 293 -8.37 -19.24 29.12
C PRO A 293 -7.80 -19.24 27.71
N LEU A 294 -6.82 -18.40 27.50
CA LEU A 294 -6.18 -18.14 26.20
C LEU A 294 -5.00 -19.06 25.96
N SER A 295 -4.88 -19.60 24.76
CA SER A 295 -3.66 -20.26 24.26
C SER A 295 -3.25 -19.66 22.91
N VAL A 296 -1.95 -19.44 22.71
CA VAL A 296 -1.45 -18.83 21.49
C VAL A 296 -0.26 -19.64 20.95
N GLY A 297 -0.27 -19.87 19.65
CA GLY A 297 0.84 -20.39 18.88
C GLY A 297 1.06 -19.57 17.62
N ALA A 298 2.30 -19.35 17.24
CA ALA A 298 2.62 -18.66 15.99
C ALA A 298 3.89 -19.24 15.35
N ALA A 299 3.93 -19.19 14.04
CA ALA A 299 5.10 -19.55 13.26
C ALA A 299 5.14 -18.74 11.96
N THR A 300 6.36 -18.49 11.48
CA THR A 300 6.60 -17.94 10.14
C THR A 300 7.33 -18.97 9.30
N VAL A 301 6.91 -19.13 8.06
CA VAL A 301 7.55 -19.99 7.06
C VAL A 301 7.85 -19.16 5.82
N LEU A 302 9.07 -19.31 5.30
CA LEU A 302 9.46 -18.82 3.97
C LEU A 302 9.49 -20.05 3.06
N PRO A 303 8.43 -20.30 2.25
CA PRO A 303 8.41 -21.41 1.33
C PRO A 303 9.49 -21.21 0.26
N GLY A 304 10.46 -22.13 0.20
CA GLY A 304 11.57 -22.04 -0.77
C GLY A 304 11.14 -22.28 -2.23
N GLU A 305 9.91 -22.72 -2.42
CA GLU A 305 9.30 -23.01 -3.72
C GLU A 305 8.70 -21.75 -4.37
N PHE A 306 8.51 -20.66 -3.62
CA PHE A 306 7.94 -19.40 -4.09
C PHE A 306 8.93 -18.26 -3.92
N SER A 307 9.08 -17.48 -4.97
CA SER A 307 9.92 -16.29 -5.01
C SER A 307 9.08 -15.00 -4.98
N LEU A 308 9.75 -13.86 -4.97
CA LEU A 308 9.10 -12.56 -5.18
C LEU A 308 8.40 -12.47 -6.54
N GLU A 309 8.92 -13.15 -7.57
CA GLU A 309 8.33 -13.20 -8.90
C GLU A 309 7.00 -13.97 -8.90
N ASP A 310 6.85 -14.92 -7.98
CA ASP A 310 5.60 -15.66 -7.74
C ASP A 310 4.63 -14.90 -6.82
N GLY A 311 4.97 -13.68 -6.41
CA GLY A 311 4.15 -12.85 -5.52
C GLY A 311 4.35 -13.10 -4.02
N MET A 312 5.36 -13.90 -3.64
CA MET A 312 5.67 -14.10 -2.22
C MET A 312 6.40 -12.89 -1.63
N GLY A 313 5.83 -12.28 -0.62
CA GLY A 313 6.49 -11.19 0.10
C GLY A 313 7.70 -11.66 0.92
N HIS A 314 8.65 -10.76 1.17
CA HIS A 314 9.85 -11.04 1.98
C HIS A 314 9.56 -11.57 3.38
N GLY A 315 8.40 -11.26 3.96
CA GLY A 315 7.97 -11.72 5.27
C GLY A 315 7.48 -13.17 5.30
N GLY A 316 7.30 -13.81 4.15
CA GLY A 316 6.76 -15.17 4.04
C GLY A 316 5.32 -15.28 4.54
N ILE A 317 4.95 -16.47 4.99
CA ILE A 317 3.64 -16.78 5.55
C ILE A 317 3.76 -16.84 7.08
N THR A 318 3.07 -15.95 7.78
CA THR A 318 2.96 -15.99 9.24
C THR A 318 1.57 -16.49 9.63
N ALA A 319 1.54 -17.58 10.39
CA ALA A 319 0.32 -18.11 10.98
C ALA A 319 0.30 -17.79 12.48
N VAL A 320 -0.81 -17.24 12.96
CA VAL A 320 -1.09 -17.03 14.39
C VAL A 320 -2.38 -17.77 14.72
N VAL A 321 -2.29 -18.69 15.66
CA VAL A 321 -3.42 -19.49 16.12
C VAL A 321 -3.72 -19.10 17.55
N VAL A 322 -4.96 -18.67 17.78
CA VAL A 322 -5.44 -18.26 19.10
C VAL A 322 -6.61 -19.16 19.50
N GLY A 323 -6.40 -19.98 20.51
CA GLY A 323 -7.42 -20.85 21.08
C GLY A 323 -8.04 -20.27 22.35
N SER A 324 -9.33 -20.55 22.58
CA SER A 324 -10.03 -20.29 23.82
C SER A 324 -10.61 -21.61 24.34
N GLY A 325 -10.22 -22.04 25.55
CA GLY A 325 -10.65 -23.28 26.19
C GLY A 325 -9.52 -24.05 26.84
N GLU A 326 -9.84 -25.13 27.53
CA GLU A 326 -8.86 -26.03 28.13
C GLU A 326 -8.10 -26.78 27.04
N ILE A 327 -6.91 -26.30 26.74
CA ILE A 327 -5.87 -27.18 26.21
C ILE A 327 -5.13 -27.71 27.44
N GLU A 328 -5.25 -29.03 27.66
CA GLU A 328 -4.64 -29.70 28.81
C GLU A 328 -3.21 -29.22 29.08
N THR A 329 -3.06 -28.60 30.22
CA THR A 329 -1.96 -28.73 31.17
C THR A 329 -0.51 -28.54 30.73
N ARG A 330 -0.12 -27.59 29.87
CA ARG A 330 1.32 -27.25 29.82
C ARG A 330 1.66 -25.78 29.51
N LEU A 331 0.71 -24.90 29.40
CA LEU A 331 0.97 -23.50 29.09
C LEU A 331 0.53 -22.62 30.28
N LYS A 332 1.31 -22.69 31.35
CA LYS A 332 1.20 -21.70 32.44
C LYS A 332 1.75 -20.38 31.94
N GLU A 333 1.00 -19.32 32.16
CA GLU A 333 1.34 -17.90 31.97
C GLU A 333 1.34 -17.43 30.51
N HIS A 334 0.17 -17.07 30.01
CA HIS A 334 0.00 -16.26 28.83
C HIS A 334 -0.47 -14.87 29.26
N GLY A 335 0.30 -13.86 28.90
CA GLY A 335 -0.11 -12.49 29.04
C GLY A 335 -0.61 -11.94 27.71
N PHE A 336 -1.51 -10.99 27.79
CA PHE A 336 -2.10 -10.33 26.62
C PHE A 336 -2.16 -8.81 26.84
N ARG A 337 -1.85 -8.07 25.77
CA ARG A 337 -2.01 -6.63 25.75
C ARG A 337 -2.60 -6.20 24.43
N VAL A 338 -3.54 -5.26 24.49
CA VAL A 338 -3.95 -4.46 23.34
C VAL A 338 -3.61 -3.01 23.64
N ALA A 339 -2.95 -2.37 22.71
CA ALA A 339 -2.70 -0.94 22.77
C ALA A 339 -3.05 -0.30 21.42
N GLU A 340 -3.65 0.86 21.47
CA GLU A 340 -3.70 1.76 20.33
C GLU A 340 -2.64 2.84 20.56
N ILE A 341 -1.66 2.90 19.65
CA ILE A 341 -0.59 3.87 19.74
C ILE A 341 -0.92 4.99 18.78
N GLN A 342 -0.92 6.21 19.29
CA GLN A 342 -0.87 7.38 18.44
C GLN A 342 0.60 7.62 18.09
N ALA A 343 0.99 7.14 16.92
CA ALA A 343 2.39 7.17 16.47
C ALA A 343 2.87 8.58 16.08
N GLY A 344 2.03 9.62 16.29
CA GLY A 344 2.36 11.00 16.02
C GLY A 344 1.89 11.49 14.64
N ARG A 345 2.40 12.64 14.21
CA ARG A 345 2.10 13.22 12.90
C ARG A 345 3.07 12.72 11.86
N PHE A 346 2.53 12.21 10.76
CA PHE A 346 3.29 11.68 9.64
C PHE A 346 2.92 12.41 8.36
N LEU A 347 3.89 12.53 7.45
CA LEU A 347 3.69 13.08 6.14
C LEU A 347 3.11 12.00 5.21
N THR A 348 1.84 12.09 4.88
CA THR A 348 1.16 11.20 3.95
C THR A 348 1.21 11.74 2.52
N ALA A 349 1.29 10.85 1.55
CA ALA A 349 1.57 11.18 0.15
C ALA A 349 0.41 11.79 -0.63
N THR A 350 -0.77 11.95 -0.03
CA THR A 350 -1.96 12.22 -0.83
C THR A 350 -2.56 13.60 -0.70
N THR A 351 -2.78 14.22 -1.86
CA THR A 351 -3.99 14.99 -2.12
C THR A 351 -5.03 14.03 -2.72
N ALA A 352 -6.22 14.01 -2.17
CA ALA A 352 -7.28 13.02 -2.42
C ALA A 352 -7.74 12.82 -3.90
N SER A 353 -7.17 13.52 -4.86
CA SER A 353 -7.57 13.47 -6.28
C SER A 353 -6.46 13.11 -7.26
N GLY A 354 -5.20 13.14 -6.85
CA GLY A 354 -4.07 13.04 -7.81
C GLY A 354 -3.46 11.64 -7.95
N LEU A 355 -3.39 10.85 -6.88
CA LEU A 355 -2.70 9.56 -6.91
C LEU A 355 -3.56 8.43 -7.49
N ASN A 356 -4.88 8.51 -7.38
CA ASN A 356 -5.80 7.55 -8.02
C ASN A 356 -5.64 7.48 -9.55
N ILE A 357 -5.09 8.52 -10.18
CA ILE A 357 -4.79 8.51 -11.61
C ILE A 357 -3.53 7.68 -11.91
N LEU A 358 -2.56 7.68 -11.00
CA LEU A 358 -1.30 6.92 -11.18
C LEU A 358 -1.47 5.43 -10.89
N THR A 359 -2.27 5.07 -9.91
CA THR A 359 -2.57 3.65 -9.59
C THR A 359 -3.49 3.00 -10.61
N GLY A 360 -4.42 3.74 -11.23
CA GLY A 360 -5.25 3.25 -12.32
C GLY A 360 -4.51 2.93 -13.63
N PHE A 361 -3.23 3.34 -13.76
CA PHE A 361 -2.36 3.03 -14.91
C PHE A 361 -1.36 1.90 -14.63
N LEU A 362 -1.27 1.40 -13.38
CA LEU A 362 -0.24 0.45 -12.95
C LEU A 362 -0.82 -0.93 -12.51
N LEU A 363 -2.12 -1.08 -12.54
CA LEU A 363 -2.85 -2.34 -12.47
C LEU A 363 -3.38 -2.66 -13.87
#